data_afd7fcb42945ed3df332ac72a14cc859
#
_entry.id   afd7fcb42945ed3df332ac72a14cc859
#
_cell.length_a   1.000
_cell.length_b   1.000
_cell.length_c   1.000
_cell.angle_alpha   90.00
_cell.angle_beta   90.00
_cell.angle_gamma   90.00
#
_symmetry.space_group_name_H-M   'P 1'
#
loop_
_entity.id
_entity.type
_entity.pdbx_description
1 polymer ?
#
loop_
_entity_poly.entity_id
_entity_poly.type
_entity_poly.pdbx_seq_one_letter_code
_entity_poly.pdbx_strand_id
1 'polypeptide(L)'
;MFIYLPINNILFSSILLMRNTSNKKLPLSGSEPKYTQRLWGRAVGIGNNNCYAYAVGDYEGYRRHKSIPGERAGIYNSHNYTHCKDLPRRVMADNPNKVYIVKANDKCKKSFYKVMMFVAPGKKRNYFRQGDFHFYKQHGFVEYKVKKGNKYEDIAKFFKVPLNRVKQAGKLVPGKILKFKANVFSHKRGWATAPLLVDAKGKAISDPRKASRNYPGLEYKKYCSSFCVKNRGIKVGHTHPKVVKNTR
;
A
#
# COMPACT_ATOMS: atom_id res chain seq x y z
N MET A 1 79.10 -1.78 -10.95
CA MET A 1 78.30 -2.90 -11.40
C MET A 1 76.94 -2.80 -10.70
N PHE A 2 76.01 -2.04 -11.31
CA PHE A 2 74.67 -1.82 -10.70
C PHE A 2 73.70 -2.80 -11.34
N ILE A 3 73.04 -3.62 -10.49
CA ILE A 3 72.07 -4.60 -10.89
C ILE A 3 70.71 -3.92 -10.82
N TYR A 4 70.05 -3.75 -11.97
CA TYR A 4 68.66 -3.31 -12.08
C TYR A 4 67.72 -4.51 -11.84
N LEU A 5 66.83 -4.40 -10.85
CA LEU A 5 65.71 -5.33 -10.67
C LEU A 5 64.45 -4.73 -11.32
N PRO A 6 63.64 -5.51 -12.06
CA PRO A 6 62.43 -5.02 -12.70
C PRO A 6 61.28 -4.91 -11.67
N ILE A 7 60.58 -3.79 -11.74
CA ILE A 7 59.38 -3.52 -10.95
C ILE A 7 58.21 -4.29 -11.59
N ASN A 8 57.69 -5.29 -10.89
CA ASN A 8 56.48 -5.99 -11.28
C ASN A 8 55.26 -5.07 -11.15
N ASN A 9 54.62 -4.74 -12.30
CA ASN A 9 53.33 -4.10 -12.38
C ASN A 9 52.24 -5.06 -11.87
N ILE A 10 51.79 -4.88 -10.64
CA ILE A 10 50.59 -5.52 -10.14
C ILE A 10 49.40 -4.72 -10.66
N LEU A 11 48.78 -5.20 -11.73
CA LEU A 11 47.46 -4.75 -12.23
C LEU A 11 46.41 -5.12 -11.19
N PHE A 12 46.00 -4.16 -10.36
CA PHE A 12 44.76 -4.28 -9.58
C PHE A 12 43.59 -4.25 -10.53
N SER A 13 43.10 -5.43 -10.90
CA SER A 13 41.81 -5.60 -11.57
C SER A 13 40.70 -5.30 -10.59
N SER A 14 40.20 -4.05 -10.61
CA SER A 14 39.02 -3.63 -9.87
C SER A 14 37.80 -4.30 -10.52
N ILE A 15 37.45 -5.50 -10.06
CA ILE A 15 36.18 -6.13 -10.41
C ILE A 15 35.09 -5.25 -9.78
N LEU A 16 34.54 -4.34 -10.59
CA LEU A 16 33.35 -3.58 -10.28
C LEU A 16 32.19 -4.58 -10.20
N LEU A 17 31.91 -5.08 -9.00
CA LEU A 17 30.71 -5.83 -8.69
C LEU A 17 29.51 -4.91 -8.96
N MET A 18 29.03 -4.92 -10.21
CA MET A 18 27.71 -4.37 -10.53
C MET A 18 26.72 -5.09 -9.62
N ARG A 19 26.37 -4.45 -8.51
CA ARG A 19 25.21 -4.86 -7.71
C ARG A 19 24.00 -4.84 -8.62
N ASN A 20 23.70 -6.02 -9.16
CA ASN A 20 22.46 -6.28 -9.87
C ASN A 20 21.35 -5.97 -8.87
N THR A 21 20.84 -4.73 -8.86
CA THR A 21 19.68 -4.33 -8.08
C THR A 21 18.47 -5.01 -8.72
N SER A 22 18.39 -6.34 -8.54
CA SER A 22 17.24 -7.11 -8.93
C SER A 22 16.02 -6.38 -8.39
N ASN A 23 15.03 -6.15 -9.22
CA ASN A 23 13.71 -5.60 -8.88
C ASN A 23 12.96 -6.59 -7.96
N LYS A 24 13.58 -6.93 -6.83
CA LYS A 24 13.07 -7.91 -5.88
C LYS A 24 11.73 -7.40 -5.35
N LYS A 25 10.67 -8.11 -5.66
CA LYS A 25 9.33 -7.82 -5.13
C LYS A 25 9.35 -7.90 -3.61
N LEU A 26 8.58 -7.04 -2.95
CA LEU A 26 8.44 -7.08 -1.49
C LEU A 26 7.89 -8.45 -1.05
N PRO A 27 8.40 -9.05 0.05
CA PRO A 27 8.03 -10.39 0.45
C PRO A 27 6.55 -10.48 0.85
N LEU A 28 5.93 -11.61 0.48
CA LEU A 28 4.58 -11.99 0.91
C LEU A 28 4.65 -12.84 2.17
N SER A 29 3.73 -12.64 3.10
CA SER A 29 3.55 -13.49 4.28
C SER A 29 2.83 -14.80 3.94
N GLY A 30 2.03 -14.79 2.87
CA GLY A 30 1.07 -15.84 2.50
C GLY A 30 -0.32 -15.61 3.09
N SER A 31 -0.53 -14.49 3.80
CA SER A 31 -1.81 -14.14 4.44
C SER A 31 -2.39 -12.83 3.93
N GLU A 32 -1.87 -12.34 2.81
CA GLU A 32 -2.37 -11.12 2.19
C GLU A 32 -3.82 -11.28 1.75
N PRO A 33 -4.68 -10.29 2.00
CA PRO A 33 -6.03 -10.29 1.47
C PRO A 33 -5.97 -10.27 -0.07
N LYS A 34 -6.92 -10.92 -0.72
CA LYS A 34 -7.07 -10.80 -2.17
C LYS A 34 -7.52 -9.39 -2.55
N TYR A 35 -7.01 -8.89 -3.68
CA TYR A 35 -7.57 -7.68 -4.26
C TYR A 35 -8.93 -7.98 -4.89
N THR A 36 -9.93 -7.23 -4.49
CA THR A 36 -11.28 -7.29 -5.07
C THR A 36 -11.95 -5.93 -4.95
N GLN A 37 -12.81 -5.61 -5.91
CA GLN A 37 -13.64 -4.40 -5.86
C GLN A 37 -15.08 -4.69 -5.40
N ARG A 38 -15.43 -5.94 -5.07
CA ARG A 38 -16.83 -6.34 -4.80
C ARG A 38 -17.53 -5.45 -3.78
N LEU A 39 -17.03 -5.36 -2.55
CA LEU A 39 -17.60 -4.50 -1.52
C LEU A 39 -17.12 -3.06 -1.65
N TRP A 40 -15.82 -2.89 -1.73
CA TRP A 40 -15.15 -1.59 -1.74
C TRP A 40 -15.43 -0.75 -2.99
N GLY A 41 -15.85 -1.38 -4.10
CA GLY A 41 -16.21 -0.73 -5.37
C GLY A 41 -17.68 -0.37 -5.49
N ARG A 42 -18.53 -0.75 -4.54
CA ARG A 42 -19.93 -0.31 -4.47
C ARG A 42 -20.00 1.14 -3.98
N ALA A 43 -21.09 1.85 -4.26
CA ALA A 43 -21.27 3.25 -3.84
C ALA A 43 -21.00 3.45 -2.34
N VAL A 44 -21.58 2.59 -1.49
CA VAL A 44 -21.36 2.58 -0.04
C VAL A 44 -19.87 2.35 0.32
N GLY A 45 -19.21 1.39 -0.33
CA GLY A 45 -17.80 1.10 -0.10
C GLY A 45 -16.89 2.29 -0.47
N ILE A 46 -17.24 2.97 -1.57
CA ILE A 46 -16.54 4.17 -2.03
C ILE A 46 -16.81 5.34 -1.07
N GLY A 47 -18.07 5.65 -0.80
CA GLY A 47 -18.48 6.88 -0.11
C GLY A 47 -18.26 6.86 1.40
N ASN A 48 -18.23 5.68 2.04
CA ASN A 48 -18.19 5.59 3.51
C ASN A 48 -16.80 5.27 4.06
N ASN A 49 -15.84 4.89 3.22
CA ASN A 49 -14.53 4.45 3.67
C ASN A 49 -13.40 5.29 3.07
N ASN A 50 -12.42 5.65 3.89
CA ASN A 50 -11.22 6.31 3.41
C ASN A 50 -10.06 5.31 3.14
N CYS A 51 -8.87 5.84 2.82
CA CYS A 51 -7.68 5.04 2.55
C CYS A 51 -7.21 4.21 3.75
N TYR A 52 -7.37 4.72 4.99
CA TYR A 52 -6.95 4.02 6.21
C TYR A 52 -7.85 2.82 6.48
N ALA A 53 -9.18 3.03 6.54
CA ALA A 53 -10.15 1.95 6.71
C ALA A 53 -9.99 0.85 5.65
N TYR A 54 -9.81 1.26 4.37
CA TYR A 54 -9.52 0.32 3.28
C TYR A 54 -8.24 -0.48 3.52
N ALA A 55 -7.14 0.21 3.84
CA ALA A 55 -5.83 -0.43 3.95
C ALA A 55 -5.80 -1.48 5.06
N VAL A 56 -6.45 -1.22 6.19
CA VAL A 56 -6.50 -2.16 7.32
C VAL A 56 -7.67 -3.15 7.25
N GLY A 57 -8.58 -3.00 6.29
CA GLY A 57 -9.68 -3.93 6.04
C GLY A 57 -10.90 -3.75 6.93
N ASP A 58 -11.07 -2.58 7.53
CA ASP A 58 -12.27 -2.22 8.31
C ASP A 58 -13.32 -1.56 7.40
N TYR A 59 -14.29 -2.35 6.97
CA TYR A 59 -15.36 -1.90 6.08
C TYR A 59 -16.52 -1.30 6.86
N GLU A 60 -16.79 0.00 6.58
CA GLU A 60 -17.95 0.69 7.12
C GLU A 60 -19.10 0.70 6.09
N GLY A 61 -20.18 -0.02 6.41
CA GLY A 61 -21.29 -0.22 5.48
C GLY A 61 -22.40 0.82 5.56
N TYR A 62 -22.50 1.57 6.64
CA TYR A 62 -23.70 2.36 6.97
C TYR A 62 -23.46 3.84 7.24
N ARG A 63 -22.24 4.27 7.51
CA ARG A 63 -21.96 5.67 7.89
C ARG A 63 -20.67 6.20 7.24
N ARG A 64 -20.77 7.33 6.56
CA ARG A 64 -19.62 8.05 6.02
C ARG A 64 -18.77 8.59 7.16
N HIS A 65 -17.52 8.12 7.23
CA HIS A 65 -16.55 8.58 8.23
C HIS A 65 -15.14 8.59 7.66
N LYS A 66 -14.36 9.60 8.02
CA LYS A 66 -12.92 9.64 7.76
C LYS A 66 -12.20 9.09 8.98
N SER A 67 -11.97 7.77 9.01
CA SER A 67 -11.16 7.15 10.06
C SER A 67 -9.77 7.78 10.11
N ILE A 68 -9.36 8.27 11.27
CA ILE A 68 -8.10 8.96 11.48
C ILE A 68 -7.22 8.12 12.41
N PRO A 69 -5.91 7.88 12.08
CA PRO A 69 -5.03 7.15 12.97
C PRO A 69 -5.00 7.72 14.40
N GLY A 70 -5.26 6.87 15.39
CA GLY A 70 -5.33 7.23 16.81
C GLY A 70 -6.70 7.67 17.29
N GLU A 71 -7.68 7.81 16.40
CA GLU A 71 -9.05 8.20 16.77
C GLU A 71 -9.72 7.12 17.61
N ARG A 72 -9.64 5.87 17.19
CA ARG A 72 -10.16 4.74 17.94
C ARG A 72 -9.51 4.60 19.32
N ALA A 73 -8.23 4.87 19.43
CA ALA A 73 -7.49 4.85 20.69
C ALA A 73 -7.70 6.09 21.57
N GLY A 74 -8.42 7.10 21.07
CA GLY A 74 -8.65 8.36 21.79
C GLY A 74 -7.41 9.25 21.92
N ILE A 75 -6.40 9.06 21.06
CA ILE A 75 -5.13 9.81 21.10
C ILE A 75 -4.89 10.68 19.85
N TYR A 76 -5.90 10.82 19.00
CA TYR A 76 -5.88 11.77 17.88
C TYR A 76 -5.99 13.21 18.38
N ASN A 77 -5.22 14.11 17.77
CA ASN A 77 -5.45 15.54 17.82
C ASN A 77 -5.10 16.20 16.47
N SER A 78 -5.60 17.40 16.22
CA SER A 78 -5.39 18.11 14.95
C SER A 78 -3.94 18.57 14.75
N HIS A 79 -3.17 18.79 15.81
CA HIS A 79 -1.79 19.27 15.75
C HIS A 79 -0.81 18.23 15.19
N ASN A 80 -1.10 16.93 15.36
CA ASN A 80 -0.23 15.86 14.90
C ASN A 80 -0.82 15.04 13.72
N TYR A 81 -1.78 15.62 13.00
CA TYR A 81 -2.54 14.95 11.94
C TYR A 81 -1.69 14.31 10.84
N THR A 82 -0.58 14.95 10.45
CA THR A 82 0.33 14.47 9.40
C THR A 82 1.79 14.34 9.86
N HIS A 83 2.02 14.25 11.17
CA HIS A 83 3.37 14.07 11.69
C HIS A 83 3.79 12.60 11.62
N CYS A 84 4.72 12.28 10.72
CA CYS A 84 5.27 10.92 10.59
C CYS A 84 5.86 10.35 11.88
N LYS A 85 6.31 11.20 12.81
CA LYS A 85 6.81 10.77 14.12
C LYS A 85 5.70 10.14 14.97
N ASP A 86 4.48 10.68 14.91
CA ASP A 86 3.37 10.29 15.78
C ASP A 86 2.42 9.29 15.12
N LEU A 87 2.18 9.43 13.81
CA LEU A 87 1.22 8.61 13.08
C LEU A 87 1.45 7.09 13.22
N PRO A 88 2.69 6.55 13.14
CA PRO A 88 2.90 5.11 13.31
C PRO A 88 2.46 4.60 14.68
N ARG A 89 2.76 5.32 15.75
CA ARG A 89 2.30 4.98 17.10
C ARG A 89 0.78 4.97 17.21
N ARG A 90 0.11 5.93 16.58
CA ARG A 90 -1.35 6.06 16.58
C ARG A 90 -2.03 4.93 15.82
N VAL A 91 -1.47 4.50 14.67
CA VAL A 91 -1.96 3.34 13.90
C VAL A 91 -1.87 2.06 14.73
N MET A 92 -0.78 1.86 15.50
CA MET A 92 -0.66 0.70 16.39
C MET A 92 -1.61 0.77 17.57
N ALA A 93 -1.80 1.95 18.14
CA ALA A 93 -2.68 2.15 19.30
C ALA A 93 -4.16 1.88 18.99
N ASP A 94 -4.62 2.11 17.76
CA ASP A 94 -5.98 1.78 17.33
C ASP A 94 -6.29 0.28 17.44
N ASN A 95 -5.27 -0.58 17.32
CA ASN A 95 -5.43 -2.03 17.37
C ASN A 95 -4.22 -2.70 18.04
N PRO A 96 -4.10 -2.63 19.37
CA PRO A 96 -3.00 -3.25 20.10
C PRO A 96 -2.87 -4.74 19.76
N ASN A 97 -1.64 -5.23 19.63
CA ASN A 97 -1.29 -6.63 19.28
C ASN A 97 -1.76 -7.13 17.90
N LYS A 98 -2.46 -6.27 17.11
CA LYS A 98 -2.93 -6.61 15.76
C LYS A 98 -2.22 -5.82 14.67
N VAL A 99 -1.42 -4.83 15.05
CA VAL A 99 -0.61 -4.00 14.14
C VAL A 99 0.76 -3.80 14.77
N TYR A 100 1.83 -4.01 13.99
CA TYR A 100 3.19 -3.71 14.42
C TYR A 100 4.00 -3.10 13.28
N ILE A 101 5.00 -2.28 13.62
CA ILE A 101 5.93 -1.67 12.65
C ILE A 101 6.93 -2.72 12.17
N VAL A 102 7.30 -2.62 10.89
CA VAL A 102 8.29 -3.49 10.24
C VAL A 102 9.09 -2.68 9.21
N LYS A 103 10.33 -3.08 8.91
CA LYS A 103 11.04 -2.50 7.77
C LYS A 103 10.32 -2.85 6.48
N ALA A 104 10.32 -1.94 5.50
CA ALA A 104 9.58 -2.11 4.26
C ALA A 104 9.88 -3.43 3.52
N ASN A 105 11.13 -3.91 3.60
CA ASN A 105 11.59 -5.12 2.93
C ASN A 105 11.43 -6.40 3.77
N ASP A 106 11.05 -6.30 5.04
CA ASP A 106 10.87 -7.48 5.90
C ASP A 106 9.55 -8.18 5.60
N LYS A 107 9.51 -9.48 5.83
CA LYS A 107 8.31 -10.30 5.69
C LYS A 107 7.42 -10.15 6.93
N CYS A 108 6.11 -10.01 6.76
CA CYS A 108 5.16 -10.08 7.86
C CYS A 108 5.02 -11.54 8.37
N LYS A 109 4.68 -11.72 9.64
CA LYS A 109 4.33 -13.02 10.23
C LYS A 109 3.07 -13.59 9.55
N LYS A 110 2.87 -14.90 9.66
CA LYS A 110 1.62 -15.56 9.25
C LYS A 110 0.42 -14.86 9.91
N SER A 111 -0.70 -14.77 9.19
CA SER A 111 -1.92 -14.04 9.56
C SER A 111 -1.81 -12.51 9.52
N PHE A 112 -0.70 -11.95 9.03
CA PHE A 112 -0.51 -10.51 8.84
C PHE A 112 -0.14 -10.20 7.38
N TYR A 113 -0.45 -9.00 6.93
CA TYR A 113 -0.06 -8.48 5.61
C TYR A 113 0.52 -7.06 5.71
N LYS A 114 1.25 -6.65 4.69
CA LYS A 114 1.93 -5.36 4.69
C LYS A 114 1.00 -4.21 4.29
N VAL A 115 1.11 -3.13 5.05
CA VAL A 115 0.51 -1.83 4.78
C VAL A 115 1.62 -0.77 4.84
N MET A 116 1.61 0.19 3.91
CA MET A 116 2.56 1.30 3.90
C MET A 116 1.83 2.64 4.01
N MET A 117 2.41 3.56 4.77
CA MET A 117 1.85 4.87 5.05
C MET A 117 2.75 5.99 4.55
N PHE A 118 2.11 6.98 3.93
CA PHE A 118 2.72 8.20 3.42
C PHE A 118 1.92 9.42 3.86
N VAL A 119 2.56 10.59 3.85
CA VAL A 119 1.89 11.87 4.11
C VAL A 119 2.20 12.89 3.04
N ALA A 120 1.22 13.74 2.78
CA ALA A 120 1.35 15.00 2.08
C ALA A 120 1.42 16.10 3.14
N PRO A 121 2.55 16.82 3.28
CA PRO A 121 2.64 17.95 4.20
C PRO A 121 1.63 19.02 3.86
N GLY A 122 1.06 19.68 4.87
CA GLY A 122 0.16 20.80 4.69
C GLY A 122 0.87 22.00 4.02
N LYS A 123 0.11 22.77 3.25
CA LYS A 123 0.58 24.03 2.68
C LYS A 123 -0.08 25.19 3.44
N LYS A 124 0.69 26.20 3.83
CA LYS A 124 0.23 27.37 4.62
C LYS A 124 -0.92 28.19 3.96
N ARG A 125 -1.20 27.99 2.66
CA ARG A 125 -2.12 28.84 1.89
C ARG A 125 -3.39 28.19 1.34
N ASN A 126 -3.65 26.88 1.55
CA ASN A 126 -4.79 26.20 0.96
C ASN A 126 -5.70 25.55 2.00
N TYR A 127 -6.94 25.23 1.59
CA TYR A 127 -7.98 24.53 2.37
C TYR A 127 -7.48 23.27 3.07
N PHE A 128 -6.43 22.61 2.57
CA PHE A 128 -5.70 21.49 3.18
C PHE A 128 -4.54 21.94 4.08
N ARG A 129 -4.75 22.93 4.94
CA ARG A 129 -3.70 23.48 5.84
C ARG A 129 -3.00 22.41 6.68
N GLN A 130 -3.66 21.30 6.99
CA GLN A 130 -3.14 20.23 7.83
C GLN A 130 -2.44 19.12 7.03
N GLY A 131 -2.44 19.16 5.69
CA GLY A 131 -1.97 18.08 4.84
C GLY A 131 -2.92 16.89 4.85
N ASP A 132 -2.41 15.71 4.47
CA ASP A 132 -3.19 14.47 4.47
C ASP A 132 -2.29 13.25 4.60
N PHE A 133 -2.84 12.10 4.99
CA PHE A 133 -2.19 10.80 5.03
C PHE A 133 -2.76 9.87 3.95
N HIS A 134 -1.95 8.90 3.53
CA HIS A 134 -2.37 7.91 2.55
C HIS A 134 -1.79 6.53 2.84
N PHE A 135 -2.58 5.49 2.56
CA PHE A 135 -2.23 4.11 2.87
C PHE A 135 -2.31 3.23 1.62
N TYR A 136 -1.38 2.27 1.56
CA TYR A 136 -1.30 1.23 0.54
C TYR A 136 -1.36 -0.15 1.20
N LYS A 137 -2.11 -1.07 0.57
CA LYS A 137 -2.33 -2.45 1.03
C LYS A 137 -1.69 -3.44 0.08
N GLN A 138 -0.91 -4.40 0.60
CA GLN A 138 -0.34 -5.50 -0.18
C GLN A 138 -1.36 -6.62 -0.41
N HIS A 139 -1.30 -7.22 -1.61
CA HIS A 139 -2.12 -8.36 -2.04
C HIS A 139 -1.22 -9.46 -2.60
N GLY A 140 -1.56 -10.72 -2.31
CA GLY A 140 -0.94 -11.91 -2.89
C GLY A 140 -1.76 -12.53 -4.02
N PHE A 141 -2.99 -12.05 -4.21
CA PHE A 141 -3.97 -12.58 -5.16
C PHE A 141 -4.87 -11.47 -5.68
N VAL A 142 -5.25 -11.53 -6.96
CA VAL A 142 -6.12 -10.55 -7.60
C VAL A 142 -7.34 -11.17 -8.23
N GLU A 143 -8.48 -10.47 -8.13
CA GLU A 143 -9.66 -10.64 -8.95
C GLU A 143 -9.66 -9.51 -9.99
N TYR A 144 -9.38 -9.84 -11.25
CA TYR A 144 -9.28 -8.90 -12.35
C TYR A 144 -10.47 -9.02 -13.28
N LYS A 145 -11.26 -7.95 -13.40
CA LYS A 145 -12.38 -7.89 -14.37
C LYS A 145 -11.85 -7.61 -15.76
N VAL A 146 -12.02 -8.53 -16.67
CA VAL A 146 -11.61 -8.40 -18.08
C VAL A 146 -12.36 -7.24 -18.74
N LYS A 147 -11.63 -6.39 -19.45
CA LYS A 147 -12.17 -5.29 -20.26
C LYS A 147 -12.14 -5.66 -21.74
N LYS A 148 -12.99 -5.04 -22.55
CA LYS A 148 -12.94 -5.16 -24.00
C LYS A 148 -11.55 -4.76 -24.50
N GLY A 149 -10.97 -5.52 -25.41
CA GLY A 149 -9.63 -5.29 -25.97
C GLY A 149 -8.45 -5.75 -25.08
N ASN A 150 -8.68 -6.34 -23.90
CA ASN A 150 -7.58 -6.91 -23.13
C ASN A 150 -6.89 -8.05 -23.87
N LYS A 151 -5.54 -8.07 -23.81
CA LYS A 151 -4.70 -9.19 -24.21
C LYS A 151 -4.05 -9.82 -22.98
N TYR A 152 -3.73 -11.11 -23.03
CA TYR A 152 -3.08 -11.81 -21.92
C TYR A 152 -1.72 -11.21 -21.58
N GLU A 153 -0.97 -10.80 -22.62
CA GLU A 153 0.36 -10.20 -22.52
C GLU A 153 0.31 -8.88 -21.75
N ASP A 154 -0.70 -8.03 -22.02
CA ASP A 154 -0.87 -6.73 -21.35
C ASP A 154 -1.20 -6.93 -19.87
N ILE A 155 -2.08 -7.89 -19.56
CA ILE A 155 -2.42 -8.24 -18.17
C ILE A 155 -1.18 -8.80 -17.45
N ALA A 156 -0.44 -9.72 -18.09
CA ALA A 156 0.77 -10.31 -17.51
C ALA A 156 1.85 -9.25 -17.24
N LYS A 157 2.08 -8.35 -18.21
CA LYS A 157 3.00 -7.21 -18.11
C LYS A 157 2.57 -6.24 -16.99
N PHE A 158 1.30 -5.88 -16.94
CA PHE A 158 0.76 -4.98 -15.91
C PHE A 158 0.99 -5.52 -14.49
N PHE A 159 0.68 -6.80 -14.25
CA PHE A 159 0.85 -7.42 -12.94
C PHE A 159 2.27 -7.94 -12.69
N LYS A 160 3.15 -7.88 -13.70
CA LYS A 160 4.51 -8.45 -13.64
C LYS A 160 4.50 -9.93 -13.22
N VAL A 161 3.65 -10.71 -13.86
CA VAL A 161 3.51 -12.16 -13.63
C VAL A 161 3.79 -12.93 -14.93
N PRO A 162 4.16 -14.22 -14.86
CA PRO A 162 4.31 -15.05 -16.05
C PRO A 162 3.01 -15.11 -16.87
N LEU A 163 3.12 -15.09 -18.20
CA LEU A 163 1.99 -15.11 -19.13
C LEU A 163 1.08 -16.33 -18.93
N ASN A 164 1.69 -17.51 -18.73
CA ASN A 164 0.96 -18.75 -18.48
C ASN A 164 0.03 -18.66 -17.25
N ARG A 165 0.41 -17.92 -16.21
CA ARG A 165 -0.42 -17.71 -15.03
C ARG A 165 -1.72 -16.98 -15.33
N VAL A 166 -1.69 -16.02 -16.23
CA VAL A 166 -2.88 -15.29 -16.66
C VAL A 166 -3.74 -16.15 -17.59
N LYS A 167 -3.11 -16.89 -18.53
CA LYS A 167 -3.82 -17.83 -19.41
C LYS A 167 -4.55 -18.92 -18.62
N GLN A 168 -3.90 -19.51 -17.61
CA GLN A 168 -4.50 -20.50 -16.71
C GLN A 168 -5.66 -19.95 -15.85
N ALA A 169 -5.74 -18.63 -15.64
CA ALA A 169 -6.86 -18.01 -14.91
C ALA A 169 -8.18 -18.00 -15.69
N GLY A 170 -8.15 -18.28 -16.98
CA GLY A 170 -9.33 -18.48 -17.84
C GLY A 170 -9.35 -17.61 -19.11
N LYS A 171 -10.41 -17.75 -19.90
CA LYS A 171 -10.59 -17.03 -21.17
C LYS A 171 -10.88 -15.54 -20.96
N LEU A 172 -10.38 -14.69 -21.89
CA LEU A 172 -10.59 -13.25 -21.89
C LEU A 172 -11.97 -12.90 -22.47
N VAL A 173 -13.00 -13.01 -21.63
CA VAL A 173 -14.35 -12.58 -21.96
C VAL A 173 -14.61 -11.26 -21.25
N PRO A 174 -15.00 -10.16 -21.92
CA PRO A 174 -15.34 -8.90 -21.27
C PRO A 174 -16.36 -9.09 -20.13
N GLY A 175 -16.06 -8.50 -18.97
CA GLY A 175 -16.89 -8.65 -17.76
C GLY A 175 -16.53 -9.85 -16.88
N LYS A 176 -15.91 -10.91 -17.42
CA LYS A 176 -15.45 -12.07 -16.64
C LYS A 176 -14.36 -11.69 -15.66
N ILE A 177 -14.33 -12.36 -14.51
CA ILE A 177 -13.29 -12.16 -13.49
C ILE A 177 -12.25 -13.27 -13.61
N LEU A 178 -11.02 -12.89 -13.93
CA LEU A 178 -9.86 -13.75 -13.82
C LEU A 178 -9.32 -13.70 -12.39
N LYS A 179 -8.85 -14.86 -11.89
CA LYS A 179 -8.33 -15.01 -10.53
C LYS A 179 -6.93 -15.61 -10.59
N PHE A 180 -5.92 -14.89 -10.14
CA PHE A 180 -4.53 -15.38 -10.17
C PHE A 180 -3.65 -14.76 -9.07
N LYS A 181 -2.54 -15.44 -8.75
CA LYS A 181 -1.52 -14.95 -7.81
C LYS A 181 -0.76 -13.77 -8.44
N ALA A 182 -0.74 -12.63 -7.72
CA ALA A 182 0.06 -11.47 -8.07
C ALA A 182 0.45 -10.70 -6.81
N ASN A 183 1.72 -10.32 -6.70
CA ASN A 183 2.23 -9.50 -5.61
C ASN A 183 2.14 -8.03 -6.03
N VAL A 184 1.11 -7.36 -5.56
CA VAL A 184 0.79 -5.97 -5.92
C VAL A 184 0.27 -5.21 -4.72
N PHE A 185 0.33 -3.89 -4.80
CA PHE A 185 -0.31 -3.01 -3.85
C PHE A 185 -1.51 -2.30 -4.48
N SER A 186 -2.48 -1.98 -3.63
CA SER A 186 -3.60 -1.12 -3.99
C SER A 186 -3.77 -0.02 -2.96
N HIS A 187 -4.55 0.98 -3.34
CA HIS A 187 -4.95 2.07 -2.46
C HIS A 187 -6.36 2.56 -2.80
N LYS A 188 -6.92 3.40 -1.97
CA LYS A 188 -8.22 4.04 -2.19
C LYS A 188 -8.08 5.55 -1.97
N ARG A 189 -8.50 6.36 -2.93
CA ARG A 189 -8.41 7.83 -2.85
C ARG A 189 -9.60 8.39 -2.06
N GLY A 190 -9.43 8.43 -0.74
CA GLY A 190 -10.48 8.94 0.15
C GLY A 190 -11.86 8.34 -0.15
N TRP A 191 -12.86 9.18 -0.26
CA TRP A 191 -14.24 8.82 -0.63
C TRP A 191 -14.54 8.91 -2.13
N ALA A 192 -13.51 9.18 -2.96
CA ALA A 192 -13.71 9.47 -4.38
C ALA A 192 -13.61 8.25 -5.28
N THR A 193 -12.94 7.18 -4.87
CA THR A 193 -12.67 6.05 -5.78
C THR A 193 -12.91 4.70 -5.14
N ALA A 194 -13.24 3.70 -5.98
CA ALA A 194 -12.99 2.30 -5.67
C ALA A 194 -11.49 2.06 -5.41
N PRO A 195 -11.08 0.90 -4.87
CA PRO A 195 -9.67 0.53 -4.77
C PRO A 195 -8.98 0.52 -6.12
N LEU A 196 -7.79 1.12 -6.20
CA LEU A 196 -6.97 1.25 -7.39
C LEU A 196 -5.69 0.42 -7.26
N LEU A 197 -5.31 -0.26 -8.33
CA LEU A 197 -4.02 -0.97 -8.47
C LEU A 197 -2.93 -0.11 -9.11
N VAL A 198 -3.28 1.10 -9.52
CA VAL A 198 -2.41 2.02 -10.27
C VAL A 198 -2.03 3.22 -9.42
N ASP A 199 -0.83 3.73 -9.66
CA ASP A 199 -0.33 4.97 -9.09
C ASP A 199 -0.89 6.23 -9.82
N ALA A 200 -0.41 7.42 -9.45
CA ALA A 200 -0.86 8.67 -10.06
C ALA A 200 -0.51 8.81 -11.56
N LYS A 201 0.39 7.98 -12.10
CA LYS A 201 0.75 7.90 -13.52
C LYS A 201 0.11 6.70 -14.24
N GLY A 202 -0.85 6.02 -13.63
CA GLY A 202 -1.52 4.84 -14.21
C GLY A 202 -0.69 3.55 -14.22
N LYS A 203 0.48 3.52 -13.54
CA LYS A 203 1.34 2.33 -13.49
C LYS A 203 0.97 1.43 -12.32
N ALA A 204 1.03 0.09 -12.54
CA ALA A 204 0.79 -0.89 -11.48
C ALA A 204 1.76 -0.72 -10.30
N ILE A 205 1.25 -0.79 -9.09
CA ILE A 205 2.01 -0.57 -7.87
C ILE A 205 2.59 -1.89 -7.37
N SER A 206 3.89 -2.11 -7.58
CA SER A 206 4.64 -3.23 -7.01
C SER A 206 5.37 -2.87 -5.72
N ASP A 207 5.75 -1.61 -5.57
CA ASP A 207 6.33 -1.03 -4.36
C ASP A 207 5.83 0.42 -4.23
N PRO A 208 5.02 0.74 -3.21
CA PRO A 208 4.49 2.09 -3.02
C PRO A 208 5.55 3.17 -2.86
N ARG A 209 6.76 2.84 -2.41
CA ARG A 209 7.87 3.80 -2.27
C ARG A 209 8.39 4.29 -3.62
N LYS A 210 8.25 3.47 -4.68
CA LYS A 210 8.66 3.76 -6.06
C LYS A 210 7.50 4.27 -6.93
N ALA A 211 6.26 4.22 -6.44
CA ALA A 211 5.07 4.66 -7.15
C ALA A 211 4.96 6.19 -7.20
N SER A 212 4.35 6.73 -8.25
CA SER A 212 3.97 8.14 -8.31
C SER A 212 2.80 8.39 -7.34
N ARG A 213 2.99 9.38 -6.45
CA ARG A 213 1.98 9.76 -5.45
C ARG A 213 1.59 11.23 -5.54
N ASN A 214 1.89 11.83 -6.69
CA ASN A 214 1.55 13.22 -6.98
C ASN A 214 0.14 13.30 -7.58
N TYR A 215 -0.85 13.52 -6.73
CA TYR A 215 -2.24 13.74 -7.12
C TYR A 215 -2.55 15.24 -7.13
N PRO A 216 -3.51 15.72 -7.94
CA PRO A 216 -3.91 17.12 -7.95
C PRO A 216 -4.20 17.63 -6.52
N GLY A 217 -3.48 18.65 -6.10
CA GLY A 217 -3.59 19.27 -4.77
C GLY A 217 -2.91 18.53 -3.60
N LEU A 218 -2.51 17.28 -3.76
CA LEU A 218 -1.93 16.46 -2.70
C LEU A 218 -0.76 15.58 -3.20
N GLU A 219 0.45 15.88 -2.75
CA GLU A 219 1.64 15.08 -3.03
C GLU A 219 2.05 14.29 -1.79
N TYR A 220 1.75 12.97 -1.75
CA TYR A 220 2.10 12.09 -0.63
C TYR A 220 3.56 11.62 -0.72
N LYS A 221 4.50 12.54 -0.74
CA LYS A 221 5.93 12.26 -0.96
C LYS A 221 6.66 11.68 0.25
N LYS A 222 6.21 11.99 1.46
CA LYS A 222 6.91 11.58 2.68
C LYS A 222 6.46 10.18 3.11
N TYR A 223 7.35 9.20 2.97
CA TYR A 223 7.15 7.86 3.55
C TYR A 223 7.30 7.91 5.07
N CYS A 224 6.32 7.36 5.82
CA CYS A 224 6.33 7.36 7.26
C CYS A 224 6.69 6.00 7.86
N SER A 225 6.03 4.93 7.40
CA SER A 225 6.25 3.61 7.98
C SER A 225 5.67 2.49 7.12
N SER A 226 6.14 1.28 7.38
CA SER A 226 5.47 0.04 7.00
C SER A 226 4.96 -0.67 8.25
N PHE A 227 3.80 -1.28 8.11
CA PHE A 227 3.13 -2.07 9.15
C PHE A 227 2.86 -3.47 8.66
N CYS A 228 2.86 -4.41 9.58
CA CYS A 228 2.18 -5.68 9.44
C CYS A 228 0.85 -5.61 10.18
N VAL A 229 -0.23 -5.79 9.45
CA VAL A 229 -1.60 -5.67 9.94
C VAL A 229 -2.25 -7.05 9.93
N LYS A 230 -2.89 -7.45 11.04
CA LYS A 230 -3.58 -8.74 11.12
C LYS A 230 -4.71 -8.78 10.09
N ASN A 231 -4.87 -9.89 9.39
CA ASN A 231 -5.80 -10.00 8.27
C ASN A 231 -7.28 -10.07 8.66
N ARG A 232 -7.61 -10.07 9.95
CA ARG A 232 -8.98 -10.08 10.48
C ARG A 232 -9.07 -9.31 11.81
N GLY A 233 -10.27 -8.79 12.10
CA GLY A 233 -10.61 -8.20 13.40
C GLY A 233 -9.93 -6.86 13.69
N ILE A 234 -9.54 -6.11 12.66
CA ILE A 234 -9.08 -4.73 12.76
C ILE A 234 -10.29 -3.80 12.75
N LYS A 235 -10.23 -2.77 13.60
CA LYS A 235 -11.24 -1.72 13.70
C LYS A 235 -10.58 -0.35 13.79
N VAL A 236 -11.02 0.60 12.96
CA VAL A 236 -10.53 1.98 12.95
C VAL A 236 -11.67 3.00 12.76
N GLY A 237 -12.90 2.51 12.56
CA GLY A 237 -14.10 3.32 12.45
C GLY A 237 -14.71 3.71 13.81
N HIS A 238 -15.95 4.15 13.80
CA HIS A 238 -16.71 4.74 14.92
C HIS A 238 -16.94 3.86 16.15
N THR A 239 -16.38 2.71 16.26
CA THR A 239 -16.70 1.74 17.32
C THR A 239 -15.92 1.93 18.61
N HIS A 240 -15.35 3.13 18.86
CA HIS A 240 -14.81 3.41 20.19
C HIS A 240 -15.97 3.70 21.16
N PRO A 241 -16.04 3.05 22.35
CA PRO A 241 -17.13 3.24 23.32
C PRO A 241 -17.37 4.70 23.73
N LYS A 242 -16.31 5.54 23.75
CA LYS A 242 -16.42 6.98 24.06
C LYS A 242 -17.09 7.80 22.95
N VAL A 243 -17.00 7.37 21.67
CA VAL A 243 -17.63 8.08 20.54
C VAL A 243 -19.12 7.77 20.45
N VAL A 244 -19.55 6.58 20.86
CA VAL A 244 -20.96 6.18 20.89
C VAL A 244 -21.75 6.94 21.97
N LYS A 245 -21.11 7.33 23.08
CA LYS A 245 -21.79 8.09 24.17
C LYS A 245 -22.10 9.54 23.81
N ASN A 246 -21.38 10.14 22.85
CA ASN A 246 -21.59 11.54 22.44
C ASN A 246 -22.54 11.71 21.25
N THR A 247 -23.15 10.65 20.75
CA THR A 247 -24.07 10.66 19.60
C THR A 247 -25.49 10.21 19.94
N ARG A 248 -25.83 10.16 21.23
CA ARG A 248 -27.21 9.97 21.73
C ARG A 248 -27.79 11.26 22.23
#